data_a6bdaf95d7fc6b2aa1f47e20b3faa52d
#
_entry.id   a6bdaf95d7fc6b2aa1f47e20b3faa52d
#
_cell.length_a   1.000
_cell.length_b   1.000
_cell.length_c   1.000
_cell.angle_alpha   90.00
_cell.angle_beta   90.00
_cell.angle_gamma   90.00
#
_symmetry.space_group_name_H-M   'P 1'
#
loop_
_entity.id
_entity.type
_entity.pdbx_description
1 polymer ?
#
loop_
_entity_poly.entity_id
_entity_poly.type
_entity_poly.pdbx_seq_one_letter_code
_entity_poly.pdbx_strand_id
1 'polypeptide(L)'
;DEQQRLAVSTALKRRLMVVSGGPGTGKTTTVAQILECLLRKNPTLRIALAAPTGKATGRMQQSLESSANNAAKGLSALQAVLQHDALLLDAEKQIRSRTIHKWLASPTAAGSAPGIGNPIPADVLVVDEASMVDIHLAVRLMRAVSPEARVILLGDKHQLAAVGPGAVFAEISDGKGALARMGAVVELVKSWRFGKDTPISQLAAAINHQG
;
A
#
# COMPACT_ATOMS: atom_id res chain seq x y z
N ASP A 1 13.09 10.46 -7.34
CA ASP A 1 13.54 9.19 -7.91
C ASP A 1 12.63 8.80 -9.08
N GLU A 2 13.21 8.29 -10.17
CA GLU A 2 12.48 7.92 -11.40
C GLU A 2 11.47 6.80 -11.13
N GLN A 3 11.86 5.78 -10.36
CA GLN A 3 10.97 4.68 -10.00
C GLN A 3 9.78 5.12 -9.15
N GLN A 4 9.97 6.07 -8.25
CA GLN A 4 8.86 6.65 -7.48
C GLN A 4 7.91 7.45 -8.38
N ARG A 5 8.45 8.21 -9.34
CA ARG A 5 7.63 8.92 -10.34
C ARG A 5 6.84 7.95 -11.22
N LEU A 6 7.48 6.84 -11.64
CA LEU A 6 6.82 5.78 -12.39
C LEU A 6 5.68 5.17 -11.56
N ALA A 7 5.90 4.89 -10.27
CA ALA A 7 4.86 4.37 -9.39
C ALA A 7 3.66 5.33 -9.29
N VAL A 8 3.91 6.63 -9.12
CA VAL A 8 2.83 7.64 -9.11
C VAL A 8 2.06 7.65 -10.42
N SER A 9 2.76 7.69 -11.56
CA SER A 9 2.10 7.70 -12.88
C SER A 9 1.30 6.43 -13.14
N THR A 10 1.82 5.27 -12.72
CA THR A 10 1.13 3.98 -12.81
C THR A 10 -0.13 3.96 -11.95
N ALA A 11 -0.03 4.42 -10.69
CA ALA A 11 -1.17 4.51 -9.79
C ALA A 11 -2.30 5.39 -10.35
N LEU A 12 -2.00 6.43 -11.10
CA LEU A 12 -3.00 7.30 -11.71
C LEU A 12 -3.71 6.64 -12.92
N LYS A 13 -3.03 5.73 -13.61
CA LYS A 13 -3.54 5.07 -14.83
C LYS A 13 -4.20 3.71 -14.55
N ARG A 14 -3.76 2.98 -13.52
CA ARG A 14 -4.17 1.60 -13.22
C ARG A 14 -4.99 1.55 -11.95
N ARG A 15 -6.00 0.69 -11.91
CA ARG A 15 -6.78 0.41 -10.70
C ARG A 15 -6.12 -0.60 -9.76
N LEU A 16 -5.33 -1.52 -10.30
CA LEU A 16 -4.52 -2.44 -9.52
C LEU A 16 -3.05 -2.19 -9.83
N MET A 17 -2.24 -2.03 -8.80
CA MET A 17 -0.79 -1.96 -8.93
C MET A 17 -0.07 -2.59 -7.75
N VAL A 18 1.15 -3.04 -8.02
CA VAL A 18 2.08 -3.59 -7.03
C VAL A 18 3.31 -2.70 -6.96
N VAL A 19 3.70 -2.31 -5.76
CA VAL A 19 4.97 -1.64 -5.48
C VAL A 19 5.82 -2.57 -4.63
N SER A 20 6.81 -3.19 -5.26
CA SER A 20 7.78 -4.05 -4.59
C SER A 20 9.03 -3.25 -4.23
N GLY A 21 9.65 -3.58 -3.10
CA GLY A 21 10.93 -2.99 -2.71
C GLY A 21 11.33 -3.36 -1.30
N GLY A 22 12.62 -3.44 -1.05
CA GLY A 22 13.19 -3.77 0.24
C GLY A 22 12.94 -2.71 1.31
N PRO A 23 13.42 -2.95 2.53
CA PRO A 23 13.35 -1.97 3.62
C PRO A 23 14.07 -0.67 3.25
N GLY A 24 13.47 0.47 3.55
CA GLY A 24 14.08 1.78 3.32
C GLY A 24 14.08 2.27 1.86
N THR A 25 13.42 1.59 0.92
CA THR A 25 13.31 2.03 -0.48
C THR A 25 12.31 3.16 -0.71
N GLY A 26 11.58 3.56 0.33
CA GLY A 26 10.65 4.69 0.25
C GLY A 26 9.23 4.30 -0.19
N LYS A 27 8.80 3.05 -0.03
CA LYS A 27 7.44 2.59 -0.35
C LYS A 27 6.36 3.52 0.24
N THR A 28 6.41 3.81 1.53
CA THR A 28 5.42 4.68 2.19
C THR A 28 5.48 6.13 1.70
N THR A 29 6.67 6.66 1.41
CA THR A 29 6.82 7.97 0.79
C THR A 29 6.19 8.01 -0.60
N THR A 30 6.36 6.96 -1.38
CA THR A 30 5.73 6.81 -2.71
C THR A 30 4.21 6.77 -2.59
N VAL A 31 3.68 6.03 -1.61
CA VAL A 31 2.22 6.02 -1.33
C VAL A 31 1.71 7.40 -0.97
N ALA A 32 2.41 8.14 -0.11
CA ALA A 32 2.02 9.50 0.25
C ALA A 32 1.91 10.41 -1.00
N GLN A 33 2.85 10.30 -1.93
CA GLN A 33 2.81 11.02 -3.20
C GLN A 33 1.66 10.58 -4.11
N ILE A 34 1.36 9.27 -4.15
CA ILE A 34 0.21 8.73 -4.90
C ILE A 34 -1.09 9.29 -4.33
N LEU A 35 -1.27 9.21 -3.01
CA LEU A 35 -2.46 9.71 -2.33
C LEU A 35 -2.64 11.21 -2.52
N GLU A 36 -1.57 12.00 -2.43
CA GLU A 36 -1.59 13.43 -2.74
C GLU A 36 -2.13 13.70 -4.14
N CYS A 37 -1.60 13.00 -5.16
CA CYS A 37 -2.05 13.19 -6.54
C CYS A 37 -3.51 12.76 -6.75
N LEU A 38 -3.97 11.72 -6.07
CA LEU A 38 -5.35 11.25 -6.13
C LEU A 38 -6.30 12.23 -5.44
N LEU A 39 -5.95 12.72 -4.24
CA LEU A 39 -6.72 13.69 -3.47
C LEU A 39 -6.81 15.05 -4.16
N ARG A 40 -5.77 15.49 -4.85
CA ARG A 40 -5.84 16.70 -5.70
C ARG A 40 -6.84 16.58 -6.84
N LYS A 41 -7.03 15.37 -7.39
CA LYS A 41 -8.02 15.11 -8.45
C LYS A 41 -9.43 14.95 -7.91
N ASN A 42 -9.57 14.29 -6.78
CA ASN A 42 -10.83 14.09 -6.09
C ASN A 42 -10.63 14.20 -4.57
N PRO A 43 -10.92 15.36 -3.97
CA PRO A 43 -10.73 15.60 -2.54
C PRO A 43 -11.60 14.77 -1.62
N THR A 44 -12.64 14.11 -2.14
CA THR A 44 -13.60 13.34 -1.34
C THR A 44 -13.36 11.83 -1.34
N LEU A 45 -12.22 11.37 -1.89
CA LEU A 45 -11.87 9.94 -1.94
C LEU A 45 -11.78 9.34 -0.54
N ARG A 46 -12.46 8.22 -0.33
CA ARG A 46 -12.37 7.41 0.88
C ARG A 46 -11.20 6.46 0.73
N ILE A 47 -10.26 6.50 1.66
CA ILE A 47 -9.02 5.75 1.62
C ILE A 47 -8.98 4.73 2.75
N ALA A 48 -8.88 3.45 2.40
CA ALA A 48 -8.64 2.37 3.34
C ALA A 48 -7.15 2.02 3.35
N LEU A 49 -6.52 2.14 4.51
CA LEU A 49 -5.19 1.63 4.77
C LEU A 49 -5.33 0.27 5.45
N ALA A 50 -4.67 -0.74 4.93
CA ALA A 50 -4.75 -2.11 5.42
C ALA A 50 -3.36 -2.74 5.58
N ALA A 51 -3.20 -3.60 6.58
CA ALA A 51 -2.02 -4.45 6.71
C ALA A 51 -2.39 -5.75 7.43
N PRO A 52 -1.58 -6.81 7.36
CA PRO A 52 -1.83 -8.06 8.08
C PRO A 52 -1.86 -7.88 9.60
N THR A 53 -1.06 -6.96 10.14
CA THR A 53 -0.92 -6.75 11.59
C THR A 53 -1.26 -5.32 12.02
N GLY A 54 -1.71 -5.16 13.29
CA GLY A 54 -1.98 -3.84 13.86
C GLY A 54 -0.74 -2.95 13.97
N LYS A 55 0.43 -3.56 14.21
CA LYS A 55 1.70 -2.82 14.25
C LYS A 55 2.06 -2.23 12.89
N ALA A 56 1.82 -2.97 11.80
CA ALA A 56 2.07 -2.49 10.45
C ALA A 56 1.09 -1.37 10.07
N THR A 57 -0.20 -1.48 10.40
CA THR A 57 -1.17 -0.41 10.15
C THR A 57 -0.81 0.89 10.89
N GLY A 58 -0.43 0.80 12.17
CA GLY A 58 0.00 1.96 12.95
C GLY A 58 1.25 2.63 12.37
N ARG A 59 2.25 1.84 11.97
CA ARG A 59 3.47 2.36 11.31
C ARG A 59 3.18 3.06 9.99
N MET A 60 2.30 2.49 9.18
CA MET A 60 1.90 3.07 7.91
C MET A 60 1.23 4.43 8.12
N GLN A 61 0.28 4.51 9.04
CA GLN A 61 -0.41 5.76 9.38
C GLN A 61 0.57 6.83 9.87
N GLN A 62 1.41 6.52 10.87
CA GLN A 62 2.42 7.45 11.39
C GLN A 62 3.39 7.94 10.31
N SER A 63 3.78 7.05 9.39
CA SER A 63 4.68 7.40 8.29
C SER A 63 4.02 8.32 7.27
N LEU A 64 2.73 8.15 7.00
CA LEU A 64 1.94 9.05 6.15
C LEU A 64 1.80 10.43 6.80
N GLU A 65 1.44 10.48 8.08
CA GLU A 65 1.33 11.73 8.86
C GLU A 65 2.67 12.49 8.89
N SER A 66 3.75 11.78 9.20
CA SER A 66 5.11 12.36 9.19
C SER A 66 5.52 12.87 7.80
N SER A 67 5.11 12.18 6.75
CA SER A 67 5.36 12.60 5.36
C SER A 67 4.55 13.83 5.00
N ALA A 68 3.28 13.88 5.36
CA ALA A 68 2.38 15.01 5.08
C ALA A 68 2.80 16.28 5.84
N ASN A 69 3.28 16.13 7.07
CA ASN A 69 3.75 17.26 7.89
C ASN A 69 5.12 17.81 7.44
N ASN A 70 5.82 17.12 6.54
CA ASN A 70 7.07 17.63 5.97
C ASN A 70 6.78 18.58 4.80
N ALA A 71 6.83 19.88 5.05
CA ALA A 71 6.55 20.93 4.06
C ALA A 71 7.37 20.82 2.77
N ALA A 72 8.62 20.31 2.86
CA ALA A 72 9.48 20.10 1.68
C ALA A 72 8.92 19.04 0.68
N LYS A 73 7.98 18.21 1.10
CA LYS A 73 7.36 17.18 0.24
C LYS A 73 6.16 17.69 -0.56
N GLY A 74 5.60 18.85 -0.25
CA GLY A 74 4.49 19.45 -0.97
C GLY A 74 3.19 18.62 -0.97
N LEU A 75 2.90 17.90 0.13
CA LEU A 75 1.75 17.00 0.27
C LEU A 75 0.55 17.71 0.91
N SER A 76 0.16 18.86 0.37
CA SER A 76 -0.85 19.74 0.96
C SER A 76 -2.27 19.16 1.02
N ALA A 77 -2.69 18.43 -0.02
CA ALA A 77 -4.01 17.79 -0.04
C ALA A 77 -4.09 16.64 0.97
N LEU A 78 -3.07 15.79 1.04
CA LEU A 78 -2.98 14.72 2.03
C LEU A 78 -2.92 15.28 3.46
N GLN A 79 -2.15 16.34 3.67
CA GLN A 79 -2.05 17.01 4.98
C GLN A 79 -3.40 17.57 5.43
N ALA A 80 -4.12 18.26 4.55
CA ALA A 80 -5.44 18.82 4.85
C ALA A 80 -6.44 17.73 5.29
N VAL A 81 -6.48 16.60 4.57
CA VAL A 81 -7.35 15.47 4.92
C VAL A 81 -6.96 14.87 6.28
N LEU A 82 -5.67 14.62 6.53
CA LEU A 82 -5.23 14.05 7.81
C LEU A 82 -5.50 14.98 8.99
N GLN A 83 -5.35 16.29 8.82
CA GLN A 83 -5.70 17.28 9.84
C GLN A 83 -7.20 17.32 10.13
N HIS A 84 -8.03 17.25 9.09
CA HIS A 84 -9.48 17.18 9.25
C HIS A 84 -9.89 15.86 9.93
N ASP A 85 -9.36 14.72 9.49
CA ASP A 85 -9.64 13.41 10.05
C ASP A 85 -9.24 13.28 11.54
N ALA A 86 -8.24 14.03 11.99
CA ALA A 86 -7.84 14.05 13.40
C ALA A 86 -8.93 14.56 14.35
N LEU A 87 -9.89 15.34 13.82
CA LEU A 87 -11.02 15.89 14.57
C LEU A 87 -12.29 15.02 14.53
N LEU A 88 -12.29 13.94 13.74
CA LEU A 88 -13.45 13.11 13.47
C LEU A 88 -13.42 11.77 14.22
N LEU A 89 -14.60 11.18 14.42
CA LEU A 89 -14.72 9.79 14.83
C LEU A 89 -14.25 8.86 13.71
N ASP A 90 -13.76 7.65 14.05
CA ASP A 90 -13.17 6.72 13.08
C ASP A 90 -14.10 6.39 11.89
N ALA A 91 -15.41 6.33 12.14
CA ALA A 91 -16.40 6.06 11.09
C ALA A 91 -16.55 7.20 10.06
N GLU A 92 -16.22 8.42 10.46
CA GLU A 92 -16.39 9.65 9.67
C GLU A 92 -15.10 10.01 8.90
N LYS A 93 -13.96 9.42 9.31
CA LYS A 93 -12.66 9.70 8.69
C LYS A 93 -12.64 9.29 7.22
N GLN A 94 -12.03 10.14 6.43
CA GLN A 94 -11.77 9.89 5.02
C GLN A 94 -10.64 8.87 4.82
N ILE A 95 -9.60 8.92 5.66
CA ILE A 95 -8.51 7.95 5.70
C ILE A 95 -8.65 7.09 6.95
N ARG A 96 -8.95 5.81 6.76
CA ARG A 96 -9.10 4.86 7.85
C ARG A 96 -8.06 3.75 7.77
N SER A 97 -7.43 3.45 8.93
CA SER A 97 -6.36 2.45 9.03
C SER A 97 -6.80 1.29 9.92
N ARG A 98 -6.85 0.07 9.38
CA ARG A 98 -7.26 -1.15 10.08
C ARG A 98 -6.49 -2.36 9.54
N THR A 99 -6.41 -3.42 10.35
CA THR A 99 -5.92 -4.70 9.81
C THR A 99 -6.87 -5.24 8.74
N ILE A 100 -6.34 -6.06 7.82
CA ILE A 100 -7.16 -6.71 6.78
C ILE A 100 -8.32 -7.48 7.44
N HIS A 101 -8.06 -8.20 8.52
CA HIS A 101 -9.09 -8.94 9.24
C HIS A 101 -10.19 -8.02 9.81
N LYS A 102 -9.83 -6.85 10.36
CA LYS A 102 -10.81 -5.88 10.83
C LYS A 102 -11.63 -5.29 9.69
N TRP A 103 -11.01 -5.01 8.55
CA TRP A 103 -11.74 -4.57 7.37
C TRP A 103 -12.79 -5.61 6.93
N LEU A 104 -12.40 -6.89 6.89
CA LEU A 104 -13.27 -7.99 6.46
C LEU A 104 -14.33 -8.39 7.50
N ALA A 105 -14.15 -8.04 8.76
CA ALA A 105 -15.11 -8.32 9.84
C ALA A 105 -16.04 -7.16 10.16
N SER A 106 -15.68 -5.92 9.80
CA SER A 106 -16.48 -4.74 10.14
C SER A 106 -17.72 -4.65 9.26
N PRO A 107 -18.94 -4.57 9.84
CA PRO A 107 -20.15 -4.37 9.05
C PRO A 107 -20.04 -3.09 8.19
N THR A 108 -20.56 -3.15 6.97
CA THR A 108 -20.77 -2.00 6.10
C THR A 108 -22.10 -1.32 6.43
N ALA A 109 -22.44 -0.27 5.73
CA ALA A 109 -23.75 0.37 5.84
C ALA A 109 -24.93 -0.59 5.57
N ALA A 110 -24.69 -1.71 4.86
CA ALA A 110 -25.67 -2.77 4.65
C ALA A 110 -25.85 -3.71 5.85
N GLY A 111 -25.15 -3.48 6.96
CA GLY A 111 -25.25 -4.27 8.19
C GLY A 111 -24.58 -5.64 8.15
N SER A 112 -23.89 -6.00 7.08
CA SER A 112 -23.19 -7.27 6.90
C SER A 112 -21.71 -7.09 6.64
N ALA A 113 -20.93 -8.17 6.81
CA ALA A 113 -19.50 -8.16 6.52
C ALA A 113 -19.23 -7.89 5.02
N PRO A 114 -18.12 -7.24 4.68
CA PRO A 114 -17.74 -6.98 3.30
C PRO A 114 -17.56 -8.25 2.47
N GLY A 115 -18.00 -8.20 1.22
CA GLY A 115 -17.92 -9.28 0.26
C GLY A 115 -18.43 -8.85 -1.11
N ILE A 116 -18.69 -9.83 -1.97
CA ILE A 116 -19.28 -9.57 -3.29
C ILE A 116 -20.67 -8.91 -3.12
N GLY A 117 -20.88 -7.78 -3.79
CA GLY A 117 -22.13 -7.01 -3.70
C GLY A 117 -22.23 -6.08 -2.48
N ASN A 118 -21.32 -6.23 -1.51
CA ASN A 118 -21.26 -5.36 -0.33
C ASN A 118 -19.78 -5.03 -0.03
N PRO A 119 -19.12 -4.20 -0.85
CA PRO A 119 -17.68 -3.97 -0.73
C PRO A 119 -17.31 -3.10 0.48
N ILE A 120 -16.03 -3.16 0.86
CA ILE A 120 -15.41 -2.19 1.77
C ILE A 120 -15.69 -0.77 1.24
N PRO A 121 -16.20 0.14 2.07
CA PRO A 121 -16.54 1.49 1.64
C PRO A 121 -15.27 2.36 1.46
N ALA A 122 -14.52 2.07 0.40
CA ALA A 122 -13.29 2.76 0.04
C ALA A 122 -13.16 2.87 -1.48
N ASP A 123 -12.68 4.02 -1.93
CA ASP A 123 -12.38 4.31 -3.33
C ASP A 123 -10.91 3.97 -3.65
N VAL A 124 -10.06 3.98 -2.61
CA VAL A 124 -8.66 3.55 -2.67
C VAL A 124 -8.38 2.62 -1.50
N LEU A 125 -7.84 1.44 -1.79
CA LEU A 125 -7.31 0.50 -0.81
C LEU A 125 -5.79 0.41 -0.96
N VAL A 126 -5.07 0.70 0.11
CA VAL A 126 -3.62 0.50 0.20
C VAL A 126 -3.35 -0.64 1.16
N VAL A 127 -2.64 -1.66 0.71
CA VAL A 127 -2.26 -2.82 1.53
C VAL A 127 -0.75 -2.79 1.73
N ASP A 128 -0.30 -2.59 2.96
CA ASP A 128 1.12 -2.68 3.32
C ASP A 128 1.46 -4.08 3.84
N GLU A 129 2.73 -4.44 3.78
CA GLU A 129 3.25 -5.77 4.13
C GLU A 129 2.49 -6.90 3.40
N ALA A 130 2.12 -6.68 2.11
CA ALA A 130 1.34 -7.64 1.33
C ALA A 130 2.07 -8.97 1.10
N SER A 131 3.40 -9.03 1.26
CA SER A 131 4.20 -10.26 1.26
C SER A 131 3.80 -11.25 2.37
N MET A 132 3.17 -10.76 3.45
CA MET A 132 2.68 -11.59 4.56
C MET A 132 1.23 -12.07 4.36
N VAL A 133 0.58 -11.73 3.27
CA VAL A 133 -0.82 -12.10 2.99
C VAL A 133 -0.87 -13.43 2.28
N ASP A 134 -1.52 -14.44 2.88
CA ASP A 134 -1.76 -15.74 2.24
C ASP A 134 -2.84 -15.67 1.16
N ILE A 135 -2.95 -16.73 0.35
CA ILE A 135 -3.88 -16.78 -0.78
C ILE A 135 -5.35 -16.67 -0.33
N HIS A 136 -5.72 -17.26 0.80
CA HIS A 136 -7.11 -17.25 1.26
C HIS A 136 -7.52 -15.85 1.70
N LEU A 137 -6.63 -15.15 2.43
CA LEU A 137 -6.85 -13.79 2.87
C LEU A 137 -6.84 -12.82 1.68
N ALA A 138 -5.94 -13.03 0.70
CA ALA A 138 -5.88 -12.25 -0.53
C ALA A 138 -7.20 -12.36 -1.33
N VAL A 139 -7.70 -13.58 -1.54
CA VAL A 139 -8.96 -13.83 -2.26
C VAL A 139 -10.14 -13.19 -1.52
N ARG A 140 -10.23 -13.34 -0.20
CA ARG A 140 -11.29 -12.71 0.60
C ARG A 140 -11.24 -11.20 0.49
N LEU A 141 -10.04 -10.60 0.57
CA LEU A 141 -9.86 -9.16 0.44
C LEU A 141 -10.29 -8.68 -0.95
N MET A 142 -9.82 -9.32 -2.02
CA MET A 142 -10.16 -8.92 -3.39
C MET A 142 -11.66 -9.04 -3.68
N ARG A 143 -12.36 -10.04 -3.10
CA ARG A 143 -13.82 -10.17 -3.21
C ARG A 143 -14.59 -9.10 -2.44
N ALA A 144 -13.95 -8.49 -1.43
CA ALA A 144 -14.53 -7.42 -0.61
C ALA A 144 -14.20 -6.01 -1.14
N VAL A 145 -13.45 -5.89 -2.22
CA VAL A 145 -13.10 -4.61 -2.84
C VAL A 145 -14.05 -4.32 -4.01
N SER A 146 -14.51 -3.07 -4.12
CA SER A 146 -15.30 -2.65 -5.26
C SER A 146 -14.48 -2.75 -6.56
N PRO A 147 -15.06 -3.23 -7.68
CA PRO A 147 -14.39 -3.22 -8.98
C PRO A 147 -13.94 -1.83 -9.45
N GLU A 148 -14.59 -0.78 -8.94
CA GLU A 148 -14.26 0.61 -9.24
C GLU A 148 -13.13 1.16 -8.36
N ALA A 149 -12.85 0.51 -7.22
CA ALA A 149 -11.82 0.96 -6.31
C ALA A 149 -10.41 0.73 -6.88
N ARG A 150 -9.50 1.58 -6.46
CA ARG A 150 -8.08 1.44 -6.74
C ARG A 150 -7.41 0.63 -5.64
N VAL A 151 -6.60 -0.36 -6.02
CA VAL A 151 -5.85 -1.21 -5.09
C VAL A 151 -4.36 -1.02 -5.31
N ILE A 152 -3.64 -0.72 -4.24
CA ILE A 152 -2.19 -0.54 -4.21
C ILE A 152 -1.62 -1.54 -3.21
N LEU A 153 -0.86 -2.52 -3.68
CA LEU A 153 -0.22 -3.53 -2.86
C LEU A 153 1.26 -3.19 -2.66
N LEU A 154 1.68 -3.09 -1.42
CA LEU A 154 3.06 -2.80 -1.04
C LEU A 154 3.66 -4.02 -0.36
N GLY A 155 4.86 -4.39 -0.73
CA GLY A 155 5.55 -5.51 -0.10
C GLY A 155 7.01 -5.58 -0.55
N ASP A 156 7.64 -6.66 -0.14
CA ASP A 156 9.00 -6.99 -0.52
C ASP A 156 9.00 -8.42 -1.06
N LYS A 157 9.28 -8.59 -2.35
CA LYS A 157 9.30 -9.91 -3.00
C LYS A 157 10.43 -10.82 -2.47
N HIS A 158 11.43 -10.25 -1.81
CA HIS A 158 12.57 -10.97 -1.22
C HIS A 158 12.38 -11.28 0.26
N GLN A 159 11.32 -10.78 0.92
CA GLN A 159 10.97 -11.21 2.27
C GLN A 159 10.44 -12.63 2.28
N LEU A 160 10.66 -13.30 3.42
CA LEU A 160 10.04 -14.61 3.68
C LEU A 160 8.54 -14.53 3.45
N ALA A 161 8.03 -15.45 2.63
CA ALA A 161 6.61 -15.55 2.32
C ALA A 161 5.77 -15.74 3.59
N ALA A 162 4.48 -15.49 3.49
CA ALA A 162 3.50 -15.77 4.54
C ALA A 162 3.67 -17.22 5.07
N VAL A 163 3.38 -17.41 6.34
CA VAL A 163 3.39 -18.75 6.98
C VAL A 163 2.30 -19.66 6.39
N GLY A 164 1.31 -19.09 5.68
CA GLY A 164 0.25 -19.80 4.97
C GLY A 164 0.64 -20.25 3.55
N PRO A 165 -0.19 -21.07 2.91
CA PRO A 165 0.07 -21.56 1.55
C PRO A 165 0.02 -20.41 0.51
N GLY A 166 1.01 -20.42 -0.37
CA GLY A 166 1.09 -19.55 -1.55
C GLY A 166 1.82 -18.23 -1.30
N ALA A 167 2.89 -18.01 -2.05
CA ALA A 167 3.66 -16.75 -2.08
C ALA A 167 2.99 -15.75 -3.04
N VAL A 168 1.73 -15.37 -2.75
CA VAL A 168 0.91 -14.56 -3.67
C VAL A 168 1.61 -13.29 -4.11
N PHE A 169 2.24 -12.58 -3.15
CA PHE A 169 2.91 -11.32 -3.48
C PHE A 169 4.11 -11.53 -4.40
N ALA A 170 4.92 -12.57 -4.19
CA ALA A 170 6.05 -12.88 -5.06
C ALA A 170 5.59 -13.19 -6.50
N GLU A 171 4.54 -14.00 -6.64
CA GLU A 171 3.93 -14.35 -7.92
C GLU A 171 3.40 -13.13 -8.69
N ILE A 172 2.60 -12.27 -8.01
CA ILE A 172 2.00 -11.09 -8.66
C ILE A 172 3.00 -9.97 -8.90
N SER A 173 4.12 -9.94 -8.16
CA SER A 173 5.21 -8.97 -8.34
C SER A 173 6.31 -9.46 -9.28
N ASP A 174 6.20 -10.69 -9.79
CA ASP A 174 7.17 -11.21 -10.77
C ASP A 174 7.19 -10.33 -12.02
N GLY A 175 8.40 -9.92 -12.42
CA GLY A 175 8.64 -9.09 -13.60
C GLY A 175 8.20 -9.73 -14.93
N LYS A 176 7.97 -11.06 -14.96
CA LYS A 176 7.45 -11.79 -16.11
C LYS A 176 5.95 -12.09 -15.99
N GLY A 177 5.34 -11.80 -14.86
CA GLY A 177 3.94 -12.04 -14.56
C GLY A 177 2.97 -11.19 -15.39
N ALA A 178 1.68 -11.51 -15.32
CA ALA A 178 0.63 -10.79 -16.05
C ALA A 178 0.57 -9.30 -15.68
N LEU A 179 0.66 -8.97 -14.38
CA LEU A 179 0.63 -7.58 -13.93
C LEU A 179 1.84 -6.77 -14.40
N ALA A 180 3.03 -7.40 -14.49
CA ALA A 180 4.22 -6.74 -15.04
C ALA A 180 4.05 -6.43 -16.53
N ARG A 181 3.56 -7.40 -17.33
CA ARG A 181 3.25 -7.17 -18.75
C ARG A 181 2.22 -6.08 -18.96
N MET A 182 1.31 -5.89 -18.02
CA MET A 182 0.35 -4.79 -18.02
C MET A 182 0.94 -3.46 -17.53
N GLY A 183 2.22 -3.42 -17.12
CA GLY A 183 2.85 -2.24 -16.52
C GLY A 183 2.23 -1.83 -15.18
N ALA A 184 1.76 -2.81 -14.41
CA ALA A 184 1.13 -2.59 -13.10
C ALA A 184 2.06 -2.95 -11.93
N VAL A 185 3.29 -3.36 -12.19
CA VAL A 185 4.31 -3.66 -11.18
C VAL A 185 5.43 -2.62 -11.27
N VAL A 186 5.79 -2.03 -10.15
CA VAL A 186 6.93 -1.10 -10.02
C VAL A 186 7.84 -1.58 -8.91
N GLU A 187 9.11 -1.72 -9.20
CA GLU A 187 10.12 -2.12 -8.25
C GLU A 187 10.97 -0.92 -7.81
N LEU A 188 11.01 -0.66 -6.49
CA LEU A 188 11.84 0.37 -5.89
C LEU A 188 13.17 -0.26 -5.42
N VAL A 189 14.23 -0.01 -6.15
CA VAL A 189 15.55 -0.62 -5.89
C VAL A 189 16.41 0.25 -4.98
N LYS A 190 16.28 1.59 -5.07
CA LYS A 190 17.14 2.52 -4.32
C LYS A 190 16.77 2.55 -2.84
N SER A 191 17.66 2.07 -1.97
CA SER A 191 17.53 2.26 -0.52
C SER A 191 17.97 3.66 -0.10
N TRP A 192 17.16 4.32 0.72
CA TRP A 192 17.42 5.65 1.30
C TRP A 192 17.85 5.57 2.76
N ARG A 193 17.74 4.38 3.37
CA ARG A 193 18.03 4.17 4.79
C ARG A 193 19.51 3.90 5.03
N PHE A 194 20.16 3.26 4.08
CA PHE A 194 21.58 2.90 4.15
C PHE A 194 22.29 3.58 2.98
N GLY A 195 23.37 4.35 3.26
CA GLY A 195 24.24 4.88 2.21
C GLY A 195 24.77 3.74 1.33
N LYS A 196 25.02 4.01 0.04
CA LYS A 196 25.45 2.99 -0.93
C LYS A 196 26.72 2.21 -0.49
N ASP A 197 27.54 2.81 0.39
CA ASP A 197 28.87 2.27 0.78
C ASP A 197 28.90 1.77 2.23
N THR A 198 27.75 1.47 2.85
CA THR A 198 27.78 0.90 4.21
C THR A 198 27.95 -0.63 4.13
N PRO A 199 28.65 -1.26 5.13
CA PRO A 199 28.80 -2.72 5.18
C PRO A 199 27.48 -3.46 5.13
N ILE A 200 26.40 -2.86 5.69
CA ILE A 200 25.04 -3.44 5.68
C ILE A 200 24.45 -3.44 4.27
N SER A 201 24.68 -2.38 3.46
CA SER A 201 24.20 -2.36 2.07
C SER A 201 24.92 -3.35 1.19
N GLN A 202 26.22 -3.55 1.40
CA GLN A 202 27.04 -4.54 0.69
C GLN A 202 26.61 -5.96 1.05
N LEU A 203 26.39 -6.26 2.33
CA LEU A 203 25.90 -7.54 2.79
C LEU A 203 24.51 -7.87 2.23
N ALA A 204 23.59 -6.91 2.27
CA ALA A 204 22.25 -7.08 1.71
C ALA A 204 22.27 -7.32 0.19
N ALA A 205 23.15 -6.65 -0.54
CA ALA A 205 23.34 -6.86 -1.97
C ALA A 205 23.92 -8.27 -2.24
N ALA A 206 24.92 -8.72 -1.47
CA ALA A 206 25.51 -10.03 -1.61
C ALA A 206 24.51 -11.17 -1.37
N ILE A 207 23.63 -11.03 -0.37
CA ILE A 207 22.57 -12.02 -0.07
C ILE A 207 21.54 -12.08 -1.21
N ASN A 208 21.14 -10.94 -1.76
CA ASN A 208 20.14 -10.86 -2.82
C ASN A 208 20.65 -11.31 -4.21
N HIS A 209 21.96 -11.39 -4.42
CA HIS A 209 22.57 -11.88 -5.68
C HIS A 209 22.88 -13.38 -5.68
N GLN A 210 22.65 -14.11 -4.58
CA GLN A 210 22.89 -15.55 -4.45
C GLN A 210 21.61 -16.41 -4.51
N GLY A 211 20.46 -15.82 -4.83
CA GLY A 211 19.16 -16.50 -4.95
C GLY A 211 18.69 -16.61 -6.41
#